data_1e10a91ecb0ba2ad34eeca2ed23131ce
#
_entry.id   1e10a91ecb0ba2ad34eeca2ed23131ce
#
_cell.length_a   1.000
_cell.length_b   1.000
_cell.length_c   1.000
_cell.angle_alpha   90.00
_cell.angle_beta   90.00
_cell.angle_gamma   90.00
#
_symmetry.space_group_name_H-M   'P 1'
#
loop_
_entity.id
_entity.type
_entity.pdbx_description
1 polymer ?
#
loop_
_entity_poly.entity_id
_entity_poly.type
_entity_poly.pdbx_seq_one_letter_code
_entity_poly.pdbx_strand_id
1 'polypeptide(L)'
;MTTQFAVESAERAYARSMLLAAPSRSPEIPESADAYGWLVGSWELEVLVYWAMDVRARDLKGEAHFGWALEGRAIQDVWIMPRVAQRNANLDKQFNMYGTTLRVWDSSIQAWRITWINPAGDHREEQIGRWSGKNVVQVGVRPDGTLTRWMFSEITPDAFHWTGEALNPDGHTWKLEGEFRATRMR
;
A
#
# COMPACT_ATOMS: atom_id res chain seq x y z
N MET A 1 15.19 26.04 -30.47
CA MET A 1 14.15 25.01 -30.72
C MET A 1 14.06 23.94 -29.65
N THR A 2 15.15 23.48 -29.05
CA THR A 2 15.20 22.38 -28.08
C THR A 2 14.48 22.65 -26.75
N THR A 3 14.49 23.87 -26.26
CA THR A 3 13.91 24.24 -24.94
C THR A 3 12.37 24.25 -24.96
N GLN A 4 11.75 24.67 -26.04
CA GLN A 4 10.29 24.74 -26.16
C GLN A 4 9.65 23.35 -26.25
N PHE A 5 10.26 22.41 -26.97
CA PHE A 5 9.82 21.00 -27.01
C PHE A 5 9.95 20.30 -25.65
N ALA A 6 10.99 20.61 -24.89
CA ALA A 6 11.20 20.04 -23.56
C ALA A 6 10.14 20.54 -22.55
N VAL A 7 9.78 21.82 -22.60
CA VAL A 7 8.73 22.42 -21.76
C VAL A 7 7.36 21.84 -22.11
N GLU A 8 7.01 21.76 -23.39
CA GLU A 8 5.75 21.13 -23.83
C GLU A 8 5.64 19.64 -23.43
N SER A 9 6.74 18.89 -23.44
CA SER A 9 6.77 17.50 -23.00
C SER A 9 6.57 17.37 -21.49
N ALA A 10 7.14 18.26 -20.69
CA ALA A 10 6.98 18.29 -19.25
C ALA A 10 5.56 18.70 -18.84
N GLU A 11 4.97 19.70 -19.49
CA GLU A 11 3.58 20.13 -19.27
C GLU A 11 2.58 19.00 -19.58
N ARG A 12 2.77 18.29 -20.69
CA ARG A 12 1.93 17.14 -21.05
C ARG A 12 2.10 15.97 -20.08
N ALA A 13 3.32 15.73 -19.57
CA ALA A 13 3.59 14.72 -18.55
C ALA A 13 2.89 15.07 -17.23
N TYR A 14 2.98 16.33 -16.81
CA TYR A 14 2.28 16.84 -15.63
C TYR A 14 0.76 16.73 -15.80
N ALA A 15 0.21 17.17 -16.92
CA ALA A 15 -1.22 17.05 -17.20
C ALA A 15 -1.71 15.60 -17.14
N ARG A 16 -0.93 14.64 -17.68
CA ARG A 16 -1.26 13.21 -17.56
C ARG A 16 -1.22 12.72 -16.12
N SER A 17 -0.23 13.12 -15.32
CA SER A 17 -0.13 12.73 -13.91
C SER A 17 -1.31 13.26 -13.10
N MET A 18 -1.81 14.46 -13.42
CA MET A 18 -3.01 15.03 -12.80
C MET A 18 -4.29 14.27 -13.14
N LEU A 19 -4.37 13.59 -14.29
CA LEU A 19 -5.49 12.70 -14.62
C LEU A 19 -5.46 11.37 -13.85
N LEU A 20 -4.27 10.96 -13.38
CA LEU A 20 -4.09 9.74 -12.58
C LEU A 20 -4.31 9.98 -11.08
N ALA A 21 -4.39 11.24 -10.66
CA ALA A 21 -4.59 11.64 -9.27
C ALA A 21 -5.93 12.36 -9.10
N ALA A 22 -6.47 12.33 -7.89
CA ALA A 22 -7.63 13.12 -7.53
C ALA A 22 -7.33 13.90 -6.23
N PRO A 23 -7.87 15.11 -6.05
CA PRO A 23 -7.55 15.96 -4.89
C PRO A 23 -8.19 15.45 -3.59
N SER A 24 -9.28 14.69 -3.68
CA SER A 24 -10.04 14.24 -2.52
C SER A 24 -10.88 13.00 -2.81
N ARG A 25 -11.48 12.45 -1.77
CA ARG A 25 -12.49 11.39 -1.84
C ARG A 25 -13.70 11.83 -2.66
N SER A 26 -14.21 10.94 -3.51
CA SER A 26 -15.49 11.11 -4.19
C SER A 26 -16.65 11.20 -3.18
N PRO A 27 -17.63 12.08 -3.37
CA PRO A 27 -18.84 12.12 -2.54
C PRO A 27 -19.69 10.84 -2.64
N GLU A 28 -19.46 10.00 -3.63
CA GLU A 28 -20.13 8.70 -3.76
C GLU A 28 -19.66 7.68 -2.70
N ILE A 29 -18.50 7.91 -2.07
CA ILE A 29 -18.03 7.11 -0.94
C ILE A 29 -18.51 7.77 0.35
N PRO A 30 -19.39 7.14 1.15
CA PRO A 30 -19.81 7.70 2.43
C PRO A 30 -18.61 7.95 3.35
N GLU A 31 -18.66 8.99 4.16
CA GLU A 31 -17.58 9.31 5.11
C GLU A 31 -17.31 8.14 6.08
N SER A 32 -18.38 7.49 6.54
CA SER A 32 -18.29 6.31 7.41
C SER A 32 -17.64 5.08 6.74
N ALA A 33 -17.59 5.05 5.40
CA ALA A 33 -16.96 4.00 4.62
C ALA A 33 -15.50 4.30 4.28
N ASP A 34 -15.03 5.52 4.56
CA ASP A 34 -13.65 5.93 4.28
C ASP A 34 -12.65 5.27 5.23
N ALA A 35 -12.24 4.05 4.87
CA ALA A 35 -11.28 3.27 5.66
C ALA A 35 -9.81 3.65 5.37
N TYR A 36 -9.53 4.43 4.32
CA TYR A 36 -8.15 4.61 3.83
C TYR A 36 -7.75 6.06 3.56
N GLY A 37 -8.66 7.03 3.58
CA GLY A 37 -8.34 8.43 3.27
C GLY A 37 -7.31 9.05 4.21
N TRP A 38 -7.22 8.59 5.44
CA TRP A 38 -6.21 8.99 6.42
C TRP A 38 -4.78 8.62 6.01
N LEU A 39 -4.61 7.62 5.12
CA LEU A 39 -3.31 7.21 4.58
C LEU A 39 -2.72 8.23 3.58
N VAL A 40 -3.54 9.04 2.94
CA VAL A 40 -3.10 9.96 1.88
C VAL A 40 -1.92 10.80 2.34
N GLY A 41 -0.84 10.76 1.54
CA GLY A 41 0.45 11.37 1.84
C GLY A 41 1.60 10.39 1.73
N SER A 42 2.73 10.75 2.32
CA SER A 42 3.99 10.01 2.26
C SER A 42 4.40 9.51 3.63
N TRP A 43 4.91 8.29 3.67
CA TRP A 43 5.25 7.58 4.91
C TRP A 43 6.64 6.95 4.82
N GLU A 44 7.39 7.09 5.88
CA GLU A 44 8.61 6.35 6.12
C GLU A 44 8.27 5.02 6.77
N LEU A 45 8.87 3.92 6.29
CA LEU A 45 8.63 2.58 6.80
C LEU A 45 9.87 2.03 7.50
N GLU A 46 9.71 1.62 8.74
CA GLU A 46 10.62 0.71 9.43
C GLU A 46 10.14 -0.72 9.20
N VAL A 47 11.01 -1.56 8.63
CA VAL A 47 10.67 -2.95 8.28
C VAL A 47 11.12 -3.87 9.41
N LEU A 48 10.18 -4.55 10.06
CA LEU A 48 10.46 -5.40 11.21
C LEU A 48 10.46 -6.88 10.82
N VAL A 49 9.48 -7.27 9.99
CA VAL A 49 9.38 -8.62 9.43
C VAL A 49 9.11 -8.52 7.94
N TYR A 50 9.81 -9.32 7.14
CA TYR A 50 9.59 -9.40 5.69
C TYR A 50 9.72 -10.85 5.22
N TRP A 51 8.69 -11.37 4.54
CA TRP A 51 8.55 -12.79 4.15
C TRP A 51 8.82 -13.74 5.34
N ALA A 52 8.19 -13.45 6.48
CA ALA A 52 8.30 -14.21 7.73
C ALA A 52 9.72 -14.27 8.33
N MET A 53 10.64 -13.40 7.88
CA MET A 53 11.97 -13.25 8.47
C MET A 53 11.98 -12.00 9.37
N ASP A 54 12.51 -12.14 10.58
CA ASP A 54 12.86 -11.00 11.42
C ASP A 54 14.05 -10.28 10.79
N VAL A 55 13.82 -9.02 10.40
CA VAL A 55 14.84 -8.19 9.73
C VAL A 55 15.23 -6.94 10.52
N ARG A 56 14.82 -6.86 11.80
CA ARG A 56 15.10 -5.71 12.68
C ARG A 56 16.58 -5.39 12.73
N ALA A 57 17.43 -6.40 12.82
CA ALA A 57 18.89 -6.24 12.86
C ALA A 57 19.51 -5.69 11.55
N ARG A 58 18.74 -5.69 10.45
CA ARG A 58 19.20 -5.17 9.15
C ARG A 58 18.92 -3.68 8.96
N ASP A 59 18.14 -3.06 9.86
CA ASP A 59 17.71 -1.66 9.78
C ASP A 59 17.14 -1.28 8.40
N LEU A 60 16.34 -2.18 7.83
CA LEU A 60 15.70 -1.97 6.54
C LEU A 60 14.68 -0.85 6.63
N LYS A 61 14.80 0.12 5.75
CA LYS A 61 13.86 1.23 5.61
C LYS A 61 13.18 1.18 4.25
N GLY A 62 11.91 1.50 4.27
CA GLY A 62 11.10 1.68 3.06
C GLY A 62 10.39 3.02 3.07
N GLU A 63 9.56 3.21 2.08
CA GLU A 63 8.63 4.33 1.98
C GLU A 63 7.33 3.88 1.32
N ALA A 64 6.24 4.56 1.66
CA ALA A 64 4.95 4.36 1.01
C ALA A 64 4.30 5.71 0.71
N HIS A 65 3.68 5.81 -0.46
CA HIS A 65 3.02 7.03 -0.92
C HIS A 65 1.59 6.69 -1.34
N PHE A 66 0.62 7.42 -0.80
CA PHE A 66 -0.80 7.18 -1.02
C PHE A 66 -1.46 8.42 -1.61
N GLY A 67 -2.36 8.22 -2.55
CA GLY A 67 -3.15 9.28 -3.16
C GLY A 67 -4.53 8.80 -3.58
N TRP A 68 -5.48 9.74 -3.65
CA TRP A 68 -6.74 9.52 -4.32
C TRP A 68 -6.54 9.38 -5.82
N ALA A 69 -7.23 8.46 -6.44
CA ALA A 69 -7.22 8.18 -7.87
C ALA A 69 -8.65 7.98 -8.40
N LEU A 70 -8.81 7.87 -9.71
CA LEU A 70 -10.10 7.59 -10.36
C LEU A 70 -11.21 8.54 -9.90
N GLU A 71 -10.94 9.85 -9.97
CA GLU A 71 -11.85 10.92 -9.52
C GLU A 71 -12.23 10.78 -8.03
N GLY A 72 -11.33 10.26 -7.20
CA GLY A 72 -11.53 10.03 -5.77
C GLY A 72 -12.32 8.77 -5.42
N ARG A 73 -12.60 7.90 -6.41
CA ARG A 73 -13.29 6.61 -6.19
C ARG A 73 -12.37 5.50 -5.74
N ALA A 74 -11.06 5.74 -5.80
CA ALA A 74 -10.04 4.78 -5.37
C ALA A 74 -8.93 5.48 -4.59
N ILE A 75 -8.24 4.70 -3.75
CA ILE A 75 -6.93 5.06 -3.22
C ILE A 75 -5.90 4.13 -3.86
N GLN A 76 -4.88 4.75 -4.45
CA GLN A 76 -3.71 4.06 -4.97
C GLN A 76 -2.51 4.39 -4.09
N ASP A 77 -1.66 3.41 -3.89
CA ASP A 77 -0.37 3.58 -3.24
C ASP A 77 0.79 3.00 -4.04
N VAL A 78 1.99 3.35 -3.61
CA VAL A 78 3.23 2.67 -3.99
C VAL A 78 4.02 2.40 -2.71
N TRP A 79 4.45 1.15 -2.52
CA TRP A 79 5.32 0.72 -1.43
C TRP A 79 6.67 0.37 -2.00
N ILE A 80 7.72 0.93 -1.43
CA ILE A 80 9.09 0.86 -1.94
C ILE A 80 10.04 0.45 -0.81
N MET A 81 10.83 -0.61 -1.06
CA MET A 81 11.90 -1.04 -0.16
C MET A 81 13.07 -1.61 -0.99
N PRO A 82 14.30 -1.20 -0.76
CA PRO A 82 14.69 -0.04 0.04
C PRO A 82 14.16 1.28 -0.55
N ARG A 83 14.24 2.38 0.21
CA ARG A 83 13.80 3.71 -0.23
C ARG A 83 14.38 4.09 -1.58
N VAL A 84 13.67 4.94 -2.34
CA VAL A 84 14.12 5.43 -3.66
C VAL A 84 15.55 5.95 -3.60
N ALA A 85 15.89 6.76 -2.60
CA ALA A 85 17.23 7.32 -2.45
C ALA A 85 18.34 6.27 -2.19
N GLN A 86 17.98 5.06 -1.76
CA GLN A 86 18.91 3.97 -1.47
C GLN A 86 18.97 2.92 -2.59
N ARG A 87 18.11 3.05 -3.62
CA ARG A 87 18.03 2.09 -4.71
C ARG A 87 19.22 2.25 -5.66
N ASN A 88 19.81 1.12 -6.06
CA ASN A 88 20.92 1.06 -7.01
C ASN A 88 20.87 -0.26 -7.82
N ALA A 89 21.81 -0.46 -8.73
CA ALA A 89 21.85 -1.65 -9.61
C ALA A 89 22.13 -2.98 -8.86
N ASN A 90 22.61 -2.92 -7.62
CA ASN A 90 23.00 -4.08 -6.81
C ASN A 90 21.96 -4.41 -5.73
N LEU A 91 20.69 -4.14 -5.97
CA LEU A 91 19.63 -4.46 -5.03
C LEU A 91 19.56 -5.96 -4.76
N ASP A 92 19.52 -6.31 -3.46
CA ASP A 92 19.20 -7.67 -3.06
C ASP A 92 17.74 -7.96 -3.43
N LYS A 93 17.53 -8.91 -4.36
CA LYS A 93 16.20 -9.27 -4.84
C LYS A 93 15.26 -9.75 -3.72
N GLN A 94 15.83 -10.36 -2.67
CA GLN A 94 15.06 -10.85 -1.52
C GLN A 94 14.40 -9.71 -0.74
N PHE A 95 15.03 -8.53 -0.74
CA PHE A 95 14.55 -7.34 -0.02
C PHE A 95 14.12 -6.22 -0.98
N ASN A 96 13.72 -6.57 -2.20
CA ASN A 96 13.26 -5.62 -3.20
C ASN A 96 11.74 -5.62 -3.29
N MET A 97 11.12 -4.55 -2.81
CA MET A 97 9.70 -4.27 -2.99
C MET A 97 9.54 -3.00 -3.81
N TYR A 98 8.74 -3.07 -4.84
CA TYR A 98 8.27 -1.89 -5.59
C TYR A 98 6.90 -2.25 -6.14
N GLY A 99 5.92 -2.16 -5.26
CA GLY A 99 4.56 -2.61 -5.53
C GLY A 99 3.54 -1.50 -5.37
N THR A 100 2.35 -1.74 -5.88
CA THR A 100 1.21 -0.82 -5.79
C THR A 100 -0.02 -1.54 -5.29
N THR A 101 -0.83 -0.85 -4.51
CA THR A 101 -2.19 -1.29 -4.20
C THR A 101 -3.19 -0.34 -4.83
N LEU A 102 -4.21 -0.88 -5.44
CA LEU A 102 -5.42 -0.15 -5.78
C LEU A 102 -6.56 -0.61 -4.87
N ARG A 103 -7.18 0.34 -4.15
CA ARG A 103 -8.34 0.11 -3.28
C ARG A 103 -9.53 0.84 -3.85
N VAL A 104 -10.59 0.12 -4.19
CA VAL A 104 -11.83 0.66 -4.78
C VAL A 104 -12.99 0.34 -3.87
N TRP A 105 -13.80 1.36 -3.54
CA TRP A 105 -15.03 1.18 -2.78
C TRP A 105 -16.08 0.44 -3.60
N ASP A 106 -16.64 -0.62 -3.05
CA ASP A 106 -17.74 -1.37 -3.62
C ASP A 106 -18.98 -1.28 -2.73
N SER A 107 -19.94 -0.46 -3.14
CA SER A 107 -21.16 -0.22 -2.38
C SER A 107 -22.06 -1.45 -2.30
N SER A 108 -21.95 -2.40 -3.23
CA SER A 108 -22.77 -3.63 -3.25
C SER A 108 -22.43 -4.57 -2.10
N ILE A 109 -21.19 -4.57 -1.66
CA ILE A 109 -20.67 -5.40 -0.54
C ILE A 109 -20.32 -4.58 0.70
N GLN A 110 -20.51 -3.25 0.63
CA GLN A 110 -20.15 -2.30 1.71
C GLN A 110 -18.71 -2.51 2.19
N ALA A 111 -17.76 -2.59 1.24
CA ALA A 111 -16.35 -2.87 1.52
C ALA A 111 -15.45 -2.35 0.39
N TRP A 112 -14.16 -2.35 0.65
CA TRP A 112 -13.14 -2.00 -0.32
C TRP A 112 -12.61 -3.26 -1.01
N ARG A 113 -12.62 -3.29 -2.34
CA ARG A 113 -11.88 -4.28 -3.14
C ARG A 113 -10.45 -3.81 -3.28
N ILE A 114 -9.53 -4.72 -3.02
CA ILE A 114 -8.12 -4.40 -2.92
C ILE A 114 -7.34 -5.34 -3.83
N THR A 115 -6.49 -4.77 -4.67
CA THR A 115 -5.53 -5.52 -5.47
C THR A 115 -4.14 -5.00 -5.19
N TRP A 116 -3.28 -5.86 -4.68
CA TRP A 116 -1.84 -5.62 -4.53
C TRP A 116 -1.05 -6.29 -5.62
N ILE A 117 -0.08 -5.59 -6.18
CA ILE A 117 0.84 -6.11 -7.19
C ILE A 117 2.24 -5.64 -6.85
N ASN A 118 3.17 -6.60 -6.69
CA ASN A 118 4.61 -6.33 -6.54
C ASN A 118 5.40 -7.07 -7.62
N PRO A 119 5.64 -6.46 -8.79
CA PRO A 119 6.39 -7.09 -9.88
C PRO A 119 7.83 -7.44 -9.50
N ALA A 120 8.43 -6.68 -8.56
CA ALA A 120 9.79 -6.92 -8.12
C ALA A 120 9.95 -8.24 -7.34
N GLY A 121 8.87 -8.73 -6.73
CA GLY A 121 8.84 -9.98 -5.96
C GLY A 121 7.90 -11.03 -6.55
N ASP A 122 7.38 -10.81 -7.78
CA ASP A 122 6.41 -11.70 -8.43
C ASP A 122 5.22 -12.07 -7.51
N HIS A 123 4.68 -11.07 -6.80
CA HIS A 123 3.65 -11.27 -5.79
C HIS A 123 2.40 -10.46 -6.11
N ARG A 124 1.23 -11.11 -6.01
CA ARG A 124 -0.08 -10.50 -6.17
C ARG A 124 -1.04 -11.04 -5.10
N GLU A 125 -1.85 -10.14 -4.54
CA GLU A 125 -2.93 -10.49 -3.60
C GLU A 125 -4.20 -9.73 -3.94
N GLU A 126 -5.35 -10.39 -3.74
CA GLU A 126 -6.67 -9.77 -3.82
C GLU A 126 -7.37 -9.91 -2.47
N GLN A 127 -7.91 -8.83 -1.95
CA GLN A 127 -8.49 -8.79 -0.61
C GLN A 127 -9.75 -7.93 -0.55
N ILE A 128 -10.52 -8.12 0.51
CA ILE A 128 -11.64 -7.25 0.89
C ILE A 128 -11.31 -6.57 2.21
N GLY A 129 -11.40 -5.23 2.22
CA GLY A 129 -11.03 -4.42 3.37
C GLY A 129 -12.21 -3.69 4.00
N ARG A 130 -12.18 -3.56 5.33
CA ARG A 130 -13.17 -2.84 6.14
C ARG A 130 -12.57 -2.30 7.41
N TRP A 131 -13.23 -1.31 8.00
CA TRP A 131 -13.04 -1.00 9.41
C TRP A 131 -13.45 -2.20 10.27
N SER A 132 -12.66 -2.49 11.30
CA SER A 132 -12.94 -3.45 12.37
C SER A 132 -12.53 -2.82 13.71
N GLY A 133 -13.48 -2.21 14.37
CA GLY A 133 -13.21 -1.38 15.56
C GLY A 133 -12.35 -0.17 15.20
N LYS A 134 -11.13 -0.11 15.77
CA LYS A 134 -10.14 0.96 15.52
C LYS A 134 -9.12 0.62 14.43
N ASN A 135 -9.22 -0.58 13.86
CA ASN A 135 -8.29 -1.10 12.88
C ASN A 135 -8.94 -1.17 11.50
N VAL A 136 -8.13 -1.17 10.45
CA VAL A 136 -8.58 -1.54 9.11
C VAL A 136 -8.06 -2.95 8.82
N VAL A 137 -8.96 -3.87 8.55
CA VAL A 137 -8.63 -5.28 8.29
C VAL A 137 -8.94 -5.62 6.85
N GLN A 138 -8.01 -6.28 6.19
CA GLN A 138 -8.10 -6.75 4.83
C GLN A 138 -7.94 -8.29 4.84
N VAL A 139 -8.87 -8.99 4.21
CA VAL A 139 -8.82 -10.46 4.13
C VAL A 139 -8.87 -10.92 2.69
N GLY A 140 -8.09 -11.94 2.37
CA GLY A 140 -8.00 -12.52 1.05
C GLY A 140 -7.74 -14.01 1.07
N VAL A 141 -7.73 -14.59 -0.11
CA VAL A 141 -7.39 -15.99 -0.33
C VAL A 141 -6.41 -16.06 -1.48
N ARG A 142 -5.26 -16.67 -1.26
CA ARG A 142 -4.26 -16.92 -2.31
C ARG A 142 -4.73 -18.01 -3.28
N PRO A 143 -4.14 -18.14 -4.47
CA PRO A 143 -4.50 -19.19 -5.43
C PRO A 143 -4.35 -20.62 -4.89
N ASP A 144 -3.49 -20.84 -3.91
CA ASP A 144 -3.28 -22.12 -3.22
C ASP A 144 -4.31 -22.40 -2.11
N GLY A 145 -5.27 -21.49 -1.90
CA GLY A 145 -6.29 -21.58 -0.87
C GLY A 145 -5.88 -21.00 0.49
N THR A 146 -4.66 -20.50 0.65
CA THR A 146 -4.20 -19.91 1.90
C THR A 146 -4.97 -18.62 2.20
N LEU A 147 -5.62 -18.55 3.35
CA LEU A 147 -6.25 -17.33 3.84
C LEU A 147 -5.17 -16.32 4.29
N THR A 148 -5.34 -15.07 3.91
CA THR A 148 -4.46 -13.97 4.31
C THR A 148 -5.23 -12.90 5.05
N ARG A 149 -4.54 -12.22 5.97
CA ARG A 149 -5.06 -11.08 6.71
C ARG A 149 -4.01 -10.00 6.80
N TRP A 150 -4.32 -8.82 6.30
CA TRP A 150 -3.52 -7.62 6.47
C TRP A 150 -4.27 -6.64 7.36
N MET A 151 -3.53 -5.95 8.21
CA MET A 151 -4.15 -5.06 9.18
C MET A 151 -3.36 -3.77 9.35
N PHE A 152 -4.07 -2.66 9.34
CA PHE A 152 -3.57 -1.38 9.86
C PHE A 152 -4.10 -1.20 11.26
N SER A 153 -3.22 -0.98 12.21
CA SER A 153 -3.50 -0.77 13.63
C SER A 153 -2.68 0.40 14.19
N GLU A 154 -2.90 0.77 15.44
CA GLU A 154 -2.22 1.89 16.09
C GLU A 154 -2.31 3.19 15.25
N ILE A 155 -3.43 3.38 14.56
CA ILE A 155 -3.65 4.48 13.61
C ILE A 155 -3.72 5.81 14.33
N THR A 156 -2.84 6.74 13.94
CA THR A 156 -2.84 8.14 14.34
C THR A 156 -2.64 9.03 13.09
N PRO A 157 -2.78 10.35 13.18
CA PRO A 157 -2.47 11.23 12.06
C PRO A 157 -1.04 11.09 11.51
N ASP A 158 -0.08 10.71 12.34
CA ASP A 158 1.35 10.70 12.01
C ASP A 158 2.00 9.32 12.07
N ALA A 159 1.27 8.27 12.43
CA ALA A 159 1.83 6.92 12.53
C ALA A 159 0.77 5.82 12.32
N PHE A 160 1.22 4.66 11.89
CA PHE A 160 0.46 3.41 11.92
C PHE A 160 1.37 2.19 12.04
N HIS A 161 0.80 1.08 12.47
CA HIS A 161 1.41 -0.23 12.44
C HIS A 161 0.68 -1.10 11.42
N TRP A 162 1.43 -1.76 10.54
CA TRP A 162 0.87 -2.68 9.54
C TRP A 162 1.42 -4.07 9.74
N THR A 163 0.54 -5.06 9.68
CA THR A 163 0.89 -6.48 9.71
C THR A 163 0.25 -7.23 8.56
N GLY A 164 0.98 -8.20 7.99
CA GLY A 164 0.49 -9.16 7.02
C GLY A 164 0.69 -10.58 7.54
N GLU A 165 -0.36 -11.37 7.54
CA GLU A 165 -0.38 -12.73 8.11
C GLU A 165 -1.01 -13.70 7.13
N ALA A 166 -0.57 -14.96 7.19
CA ALA A 166 -1.18 -16.09 6.51
C ALA A 166 -1.66 -17.13 7.52
N LEU A 167 -2.81 -17.75 7.27
CA LEU A 167 -3.33 -18.84 8.12
C LEU A 167 -2.48 -20.08 7.91
N ASN A 168 -2.02 -20.67 9.02
CA ASN A 168 -1.28 -21.91 8.98
C ASN A 168 -2.19 -23.09 8.56
N PRO A 169 -1.61 -24.21 8.08
CA PRO A 169 -2.37 -25.40 7.71
C PRO A 169 -3.21 -26.01 8.84
N ASP A 170 -2.95 -25.65 10.10
CA ASP A 170 -3.75 -26.07 11.26
C ASP A 170 -5.15 -25.42 11.28
N GLY A 171 -5.40 -24.39 10.44
CA GLY A 171 -6.66 -23.67 10.34
C GLY A 171 -6.98 -22.75 11.53
N HIS A 172 -6.04 -22.55 12.45
CA HIS A 172 -6.28 -21.82 13.71
C HIS A 172 -5.21 -20.76 14.01
N THR A 173 -3.95 -21.03 13.72
CA THR A 173 -2.85 -20.10 14.01
C THR A 173 -2.44 -19.29 12.79
N TRP A 174 -2.00 -18.06 13.03
CA TRP A 174 -1.57 -17.13 11.99
C TRP A 174 -0.06 -16.97 12.02
N LYS A 175 0.55 -17.07 10.85
CA LYS A 175 1.97 -16.81 10.65
C LYS A 175 2.15 -15.37 10.21
N LEU A 176 2.91 -14.60 10.95
CA LEU A 176 3.32 -13.25 10.56
C LEU A 176 4.30 -13.32 9.38
N GLU A 177 3.95 -12.71 8.27
CA GLU A 177 4.77 -12.68 7.05
C GLU A 177 5.37 -11.31 6.78
N GLY A 178 4.73 -10.24 7.26
CA GLY A 178 5.20 -8.87 7.11
C GLY A 178 4.80 -8.01 8.29
N GLU A 179 5.69 -7.11 8.71
CA GLU A 179 5.44 -6.14 9.78
C GLU A 179 6.19 -4.84 9.50
N PHE A 180 5.47 -3.73 9.49
CA PHE A 180 6.01 -2.40 9.26
C PHE A 180 5.48 -1.42 10.31
N ARG A 181 6.35 -0.53 10.79
CA ARG A 181 5.96 0.70 11.48
C ARG A 181 6.13 1.87 10.54
N ALA A 182 5.10 2.68 10.44
CA ALA A 182 5.09 3.81 9.53
C ALA A 182 5.03 5.13 10.29
N THR A 183 5.79 6.11 9.84
CA THR A 183 5.76 7.48 10.33
C THR A 183 5.56 8.43 9.15
N ARG A 184 4.66 9.42 9.31
CA ARG A 184 4.35 10.37 8.23
C ARG A 184 5.57 11.25 7.93
N MET A 185 5.91 11.37 6.66
CA MET A 185 6.91 12.32 6.17
C MET A 185 6.32 13.74 6.18
N ARG A 186 7.10 14.72 6.62
CA ARG A 186 6.75 16.15 6.65
C ARG A 186 7.34 16.89 5.47
#